data_ee0917e0d7622127dad6699c019c49bf
#
_entry.id   ee0917e0d7622127dad6699c019c49bf
#
_cell.length_a   1.000
_cell.length_b   1.000
_cell.length_c   1.000
_cell.angle_alpha   90.00
_cell.angle_beta   90.00
_cell.angle_gamma   90.00
#
_symmetry.space_group_name_H-M   'P 1'
#
loop_
_entity.id
_entity.type
_entity.pdbx_description
1 polymer ?
#
loop_
_entity_poly.entity_id
_entity_poly.type
_entity_poly.pdbx_seq_one_letter_code
_entity_poly.pdbx_strand_id
1 'polypeptide(L)'
;MVLQAILGHPLKRWPEMGIPIVMTDLRFMRFIAKEIFPGGSVPCDEDIVNLSQAAGFTVADKQLLDEHYVRTLDLWATALEEHHDEAVVATSEEVYQRYMKYLVGCSDFFKRGISELGQFTLVKG
;
A
#
# COMPACT_ATOMS: atom_id res chain seq x y z
N MET A 1 -10.35 -19.50 5.50
CA MET A 1 -9.03 -18.82 5.45
C MET A 1 -9.22 -17.32 5.26
N VAL A 2 -8.43 -16.54 5.95
CA VAL A 2 -8.46 -15.08 5.82
C VAL A 2 -7.15 -14.62 5.19
N LEU A 3 -7.24 -13.82 4.14
CA LEU A 3 -6.09 -13.21 3.46
C LEU A 3 -6.19 -11.69 3.55
N GLN A 4 -5.14 -11.05 4.05
CA GLN A 4 -5.05 -9.60 4.09
C GLN A 4 -3.91 -9.14 3.18
N ALA A 5 -4.18 -8.19 2.30
CA ALA A 5 -3.21 -7.70 1.33
C ALA A 5 -3.41 -6.23 1.01
N ILE A 6 -2.29 -5.55 0.72
CA ILE A 6 -2.32 -4.22 0.14
C ILE A 6 -2.61 -4.38 -1.36
N LEU A 7 -3.60 -3.65 -1.85
CA LEU A 7 -4.05 -3.69 -3.22
C LEU A 7 -3.78 -2.35 -3.91
N GLY A 8 -3.48 -2.40 -5.19
CA GLY A 8 -3.37 -1.22 -6.04
C GLY A 8 -4.36 -1.29 -7.19
N HIS A 9 -4.56 -0.17 -7.85
CA HIS A 9 -5.35 -0.08 -9.07
C HIS A 9 -4.40 0.17 -10.25
N PRO A 10 -4.61 -0.50 -11.40
CA PRO A 10 -3.84 -0.19 -12.61
C PRO A 10 -4.01 1.28 -13.01
N LEU A 11 -2.96 1.90 -13.54
CA LEU A 11 -2.99 3.31 -13.97
C LEU A 11 -4.15 3.61 -14.91
N LYS A 12 -4.51 2.67 -15.77
CA LYS A 12 -5.63 2.83 -16.71
C LYS A 12 -6.98 3.04 -16.04
N ARG A 13 -7.11 2.62 -14.76
CA ARG A 13 -8.36 2.80 -13.98
C ARG A 13 -8.43 4.15 -13.25
N TRP A 14 -7.30 4.83 -13.05
CA TRP A 14 -7.27 6.06 -12.28
C TRP A 14 -8.23 7.14 -12.79
N PRO A 15 -8.24 7.46 -14.11
CA PRO A 15 -9.20 8.45 -14.62
C PRO A 15 -10.66 8.06 -14.38
N GLU A 16 -10.98 6.78 -14.48
CA GLU A 16 -12.34 6.26 -14.23
C GLU A 16 -12.75 6.43 -12.76
N MET A 17 -11.77 6.41 -11.85
CA MET A 17 -11.98 6.62 -10.41
C MET A 17 -11.98 8.10 -10.01
N GLY A 18 -11.82 9.02 -10.97
CA GLY A 18 -11.71 10.44 -10.71
C GLY A 18 -10.33 10.87 -10.22
N ILE A 19 -9.30 10.04 -10.41
CA ILE A 19 -7.93 10.34 -9.99
C ILE A 19 -7.10 10.71 -11.21
N PRO A 20 -6.62 11.97 -11.32
CA PRO A 20 -5.77 12.36 -12.43
C PRO A 20 -4.40 11.71 -12.31
N ILE A 21 -3.81 11.36 -13.45
CA ILE A 21 -2.44 10.83 -13.49
C ILE A 21 -1.49 12.02 -13.51
N VAL A 22 -0.72 12.21 -12.43
CA VAL A 22 0.24 13.30 -12.30
C VAL A 22 1.64 12.76 -12.05
N MET A 23 2.64 13.52 -12.47
CA MET A 23 4.05 13.08 -12.39
C MET A 23 4.51 12.81 -10.96
N THR A 24 4.03 13.58 -9.99
CA THR A 24 4.38 13.39 -8.58
C THR A 24 4.02 11.98 -8.10
N ASP A 25 2.83 11.50 -8.46
CA ASP A 25 2.35 10.17 -8.09
C ASP A 25 3.15 9.07 -8.79
N LEU A 26 3.47 9.27 -10.07
CA LEU A 26 4.29 8.31 -10.82
C LEU A 26 5.70 8.20 -10.25
N ARG A 27 6.29 9.32 -9.84
CA ARG A 27 7.59 9.34 -9.17
C ARG A 27 7.56 8.62 -7.84
N PHE A 28 6.48 8.79 -7.08
CA PHE A 28 6.31 8.08 -5.81
C PHE A 28 6.20 6.57 -6.02
N MET A 29 5.42 6.13 -7.00
CA MET A 29 5.30 4.71 -7.35
C MET A 29 6.65 4.12 -7.74
N ARG A 30 7.43 4.86 -8.53
CA ARG A 30 8.78 4.44 -8.93
C ARG A 30 9.71 4.36 -7.73
N PHE A 31 9.60 5.31 -6.81
CA PHE A 31 10.37 5.32 -5.56
C PHE A 31 10.08 4.06 -4.74
N ILE A 32 8.80 3.71 -4.57
CA ILE A 32 8.39 2.49 -3.83
C ILE A 32 8.96 1.24 -4.51
N ALA A 33 8.81 1.13 -5.82
CA ALA A 33 9.25 -0.04 -6.58
C ALA A 33 10.76 -0.20 -6.60
N LYS A 34 11.51 0.89 -6.50
CA LYS A 34 12.97 0.87 -6.60
C LYS A 34 13.66 0.79 -5.24
N GLU A 35 13.18 1.55 -4.24
CA GLU A 35 13.92 1.76 -3.00
C GLU A 35 13.32 1.08 -1.78
N ILE A 36 12.02 0.82 -1.77
CA ILE A 36 11.34 0.18 -0.63
C ILE A 36 11.11 -1.31 -0.89
N PHE A 37 10.52 -1.65 -2.04
CA PHE A 37 10.22 -3.03 -2.42
C PHE A 37 10.79 -3.34 -3.81
N PRO A 38 12.13 -3.46 -3.94
CA PRO A 38 12.74 -3.72 -5.25
C PRO A 38 12.19 -4.99 -5.89
N GLY A 39 11.71 -4.88 -7.13
CA GLY A 39 11.15 -6.00 -7.87
C GLY A 39 9.76 -6.44 -7.45
N GLY A 40 9.19 -5.77 -6.44
CA GLY A 40 7.84 -6.08 -5.97
C GLY A 40 6.76 -5.46 -6.87
N SER A 41 5.57 -6.07 -6.85
CA SER A 41 4.39 -5.53 -7.48
C SER A 41 3.19 -5.65 -6.54
N VAL A 42 2.22 -4.75 -6.71
CA VAL A 42 1.02 -4.72 -5.88
C VAL A 42 -0.14 -5.31 -6.69
N PRO A 43 -0.80 -6.37 -6.20
CA PRO A 43 -1.95 -6.96 -6.91
C PRO A 43 -3.17 -6.05 -6.86
N CYS A 44 -4.09 -6.24 -7.80
CA CYS A 44 -5.42 -5.66 -7.72
C CYS A 44 -6.41 -6.72 -7.22
N ASP A 45 -7.68 -6.33 -6.98
CA ASP A 45 -8.71 -7.27 -6.51
C ASP A 45 -8.90 -8.45 -7.45
N GLU A 46 -8.89 -8.20 -8.77
CA GLU A 46 -9.06 -9.26 -9.78
C GLU A 46 -7.98 -10.32 -9.66
N ASP A 47 -6.74 -9.92 -9.36
CA ASP A 47 -5.64 -10.85 -9.17
C ASP A 47 -5.90 -11.76 -7.97
N ILE A 48 -6.40 -11.21 -6.87
CA ILE A 48 -6.72 -11.99 -5.67
C ILE A 48 -7.83 -13.01 -5.98
N VAL A 49 -8.90 -12.57 -6.64
CA VAL A 49 -10.01 -13.45 -7.00
C VAL A 49 -9.54 -14.57 -7.94
N ASN A 50 -8.82 -14.21 -9.00
CA ASN A 50 -8.37 -15.18 -10.00
C ASN A 50 -7.39 -16.20 -9.43
N LEU A 51 -6.41 -15.75 -8.66
CA LEU A 51 -5.43 -16.64 -8.04
C LEU A 51 -6.06 -17.53 -6.97
N SER A 52 -7.02 -17.00 -6.22
CA SER A 52 -7.76 -17.79 -5.22
C SER A 52 -8.56 -18.89 -5.89
N GLN A 53 -9.27 -18.59 -6.98
CA GLN A 53 -10.03 -19.57 -7.74
C GLN A 53 -9.13 -20.66 -8.34
N ALA A 54 -7.99 -20.26 -8.89
CA ALA A 54 -7.02 -21.21 -9.43
C ALA A 54 -6.47 -22.15 -8.35
N ALA A 55 -6.40 -21.70 -7.10
CA ALA A 55 -5.95 -22.51 -5.96
C ALA A 55 -7.08 -23.32 -5.30
N GLY A 56 -8.31 -23.25 -5.82
CA GLY A 56 -9.46 -24.00 -5.31
C GLY A 56 -10.25 -23.28 -4.22
N PHE A 57 -10.12 -21.96 -4.11
CA PHE A 57 -10.85 -21.15 -3.14
C PHE A 57 -11.85 -20.23 -3.83
N THR A 58 -12.94 -19.91 -3.11
CA THR A 58 -13.90 -18.89 -3.52
C THR A 58 -13.83 -17.72 -2.53
N VAL A 59 -13.82 -16.50 -3.05
CA VAL A 59 -13.90 -15.31 -2.21
C VAL A 59 -15.33 -15.14 -1.71
N ALA A 60 -15.54 -15.36 -0.41
CA ALA A 60 -16.85 -15.24 0.21
C ALA A 60 -17.16 -13.82 0.67
N ASP A 61 -16.13 -13.06 1.07
CA ASP A 61 -16.28 -11.70 1.55
C ASP A 61 -14.99 -10.92 1.35
N LYS A 62 -15.13 -9.60 1.16
CA LYS A 62 -14.03 -8.64 1.07
C LYS A 62 -14.35 -7.45 1.97
N GLN A 63 -13.45 -7.12 2.86
CA GLN A 63 -13.57 -5.95 3.72
C GLN A 63 -12.39 -5.00 3.48
N LEU A 64 -12.67 -3.70 3.32
CA LEU A 64 -11.63 -2.69 3.19
C LEU A 64 -11.31 -2.12 4.57
N LEU A 65 -10.02 -2.06 4.88
CA LEU A 65 -9.49 -1.57 6.15
C LEU A 65 -8.63 -0.30 5.97
N ASP A 66 -8.89 0.46 4.92
CA ASP A 66 -8.08 1.62 4.53
C ASP A 66 -7.95 2.66 5.63
N GLU A 67 -9.08 3.02 6.28
CA GLU A 67 -9.09 4.02 7.33
C GLU A 67 -8.23 3.61 8.53
N HIS A 68 -8.27 2.34 8.89
CA HIS A 68 -7.45 1.81 9.97
C HIS A 68 -5.97 1.87 9.62
N TYR A 69 -5.64 1.56 8.38
CA TYR A 69 -4.26 1.55 7.92
C TYR A 69 -3.69 2.96 7.76
N VAL A 70 -4.50 3.92 7.31
CA VAL A 70 -4.12 5.34 7.26
C VAL A 70 -3.72 5.80 8.67
N ARG A 71 -4.52 5.49 9.66
CA ARG A 71 -4.22 5.83 11.06
C ARG A 71 -2.89 5.21 11.50
N THR A 72 -2.66 3.94 11.18
CA THR A 72 -1.42 3.23 11.51
C THR A 72 -0.22 3.90 10.86
N LEU A 73 -0.30 4.22 9.56
CA LEU A 73 0.78 4.88 8.82
C LEU A 73 1.08 6.26 9.39
N ASP A 74 0.05 7.04 9.70
CA ASP A 74 0.22 8.38 10.28
C ASP A 74 0.86 8.32 11.67
N LEU A 75 0.47 7.33 12.49
CA LEU A 75 1.09 7.12 13.80
C LEU A 75 2.56 6.70 13.67
N TRP A 76 2.88 5.83 12.72
CA TRP A 76 4.26 5.43 12.47
C TRP A 76 5.12 6.61 12.00
N ALA A 77 4.58 7.45 11.11
CA ALA A 77 5.28 8.64 10.64
C ALA A 77 5.55 9.61 11.78
N THR A 78 4.57 9.85 12.64
CA THR A 78 4.71 10.72 13.81
C THR A 78 5.75 10.17 14.79
N ALA A 79 5.70 8.87 15.07
CA ALA A 79 6.66 8.22 15.97
C ALA A 79 8.09 8.30 15.42
N LEU A 80 8.25 8.07 14.13
CA LEU A 80 9.57 8.15 13.49
C LEU A 80 10.11 9.58 13.53
N GLU A 81 9.26 10.58 13.30
CA GLU A 81 9.64 11.99 13.38
C GLU A 81 10.07 12.38 14.80
N GLU A 82 9.33 11.93 15.82
CA GLU A 82 9.67 12.18 17.23
C GLU A 82 10.99 11.54 17.64
N HIS A 83 11.37 10.42 17.01
CA HIS A 83 12.60 9.69 17.28
C HIS A 83 13.66 9.89 16.20
N HIS A 84 13.63 11.03 15.53
CA HIS A 84 14.56 11.38 14.43
C HIS A 84 16.02 11.11 14.79
N ASP A 85 16.50 11.64 15.90
CA ASP A 85 17.91 11.54 16.27
C ASP A 85 18.33 10.09 16.52
N GLU A 86 17.50 9.32 17.19
CA GLU A 86 17.76 7.89 17.43
C GLU A 86 17.77 7.09 16.12
N ALA A 87 16.86 7.40 15.21
CA ALA A 87 16.78 6.74 13.91
C ALA A 87 18.00 7.05 13.04
N VAL A 88 18.46 8.30 13.05
CA VAL A 88 19.65 8.74 12.31
C VAL A 88 20.91 8.08 12.86
N VAL A 89 21.05 7.98 14.18
CA VAL A 89 22.18 7.29 14.80
C VAL A 89 22.19 5.79 14.46
N ALA A 90 21.02 5.15 14.47
CA ALA A 90 20.90 3.73 14.18
C ALA A 90 21.13 3.38 12.70
N THR A 91 20.84 4.31 11.79
CA THR A 91 20.92 4.11 10.34
C THR A 91 21.68 5.26 9.68
N SER A 92 20.95 6.25 9.15
CA SER A 92 21.49 7.48 8.56
C SER A 92 20.35 8.46 8.32
N GLU A 93 20.67 9.75 8.08
CA GLU A 93 19.69 10.75 7.67
C GLU A 93 19.01 10.35 6.36
N GLU A 94 19.76 9.81 5.42
CA GLU A 94 19.23 9.34 4.13
C GLU A 94 18.17 8.26 4.31
N VAL A 95 18.43 7.26 5.15
CA VAL A 95 17.47 6.17 5.44
C VAL A 95 16.24 6.73 6.15
N TYR A 96 16.43 7.63 7.13
CA TYR A 96 15.33 8.29 7.82
C TYR A 96 14.40 9.01 6.84
N GLN A 97 14.96 9.84 5.94
CA GLN A 97 14.17 10.58 4.95
C GLN A 97 13.45 9.66 3.99
N ARG A 98 14.08 8.56 3.61
CA ARG A 98 13.47 7.54 2.72
C ARG A 98 12.23 6.95 3.36
N TYR A 99 12.29 6.55 4.62
CA TYR A 99 11.14 5.96 5.32
C TYR A 99 10.06 6.97 5.65
N MET A 100 10.40 8.21 5.96
CA MET A 100 9.41 9.27 6.14
C MET A 100 8.64 9.51 4.85
N LYS A 101 9.34 9.60 3.72
CA LYS A 101 8.71 9.75 2.41
C LYS A 101 7.79 8.58 2.09
N TYR A 102 8.21 7.36 2.42
CA TYR A 102 7.40 6.16 2.23
C TYR A 102 6.11 6.22 3.07
N LEU A 103 6.21 6.47 4.37
CA LEU A 103 5.05 6.46 5.27
C LEU A 103 4.03 7.54 4.90
N VAL A 104 4.50 8.77 4.68
CA VAL A 104 3.63 9.90 4.34
C VAL A 104 2.98 9.70 2.96
N GLY A 105 3.75 9.26 1.97
CA GLY A 105 3.24 9.02 0.62
C GLY A 105 2.25 7.87 0.56
N CYS A 106 2.50 6.77 1.28
CA CYS A 106 1.56 5.65 1.36
C CYS A 106 0.25 6.07 2.03
N SER A 107 0.32 6.82 3.14
CA SER A 107 -0.88 7.34 3.80
C SER A 107 -1.72 8.16 2.83
N ASP A 108 -1.10 9.04 2.04
CA ASP A 108 -1.77 9.83 1.03
C ASP A 108 -2.45 8.96 -0.04
N PHE A 109 -1.75 7.93 -0.53
CA PHE A 109 -2.30 7.01 -1.53
C PHE A 109 -3.54 6.27 -0.99
N PHE A 110 -3.51 5.84 0.26
CA PHE A 110 -4.67 5.20 0.88
C PHE A 110 -5.83 6.18 1.06
N LYS A 111 -5.54 7.43 1.47
CA LYS A 111 -6.58 8.48 1.62
C LYS A 111 -7.29 8.80 0.30
N ARG A 112 -6.56 8.74 -0.82
CA ARG A 112 -7.10 9.03 -2.15
C ARG A 112 -7.71 7.82 -2.84
N GLY A 113 -7.62 6.64 -2.24
CA GLY A 113 -8.15 5.40 -2.80
C GLY A 113 -7.30 4.78 -3.91
N ILE A 114 -6.07 5.26 -4.10
CA ILE A 114 -5.11 4.67 -5.06
C ILE A 114 -4.65 3.30 -4.56
N SER A 115 -4.38 3.20 -3.26
CA SER A 115 -4.07 1.94 -2.60
C SER A 115 -5.19 1.57 -1.64
N GLU A 116 -5.39 0.27 -1.44
CA GLU A 116 -6.41 -0.28 -0.54
C GLU A 116 -5.79 -1.38 0.32
N LEU A 117 -6.31 -1.55 1.53
CA LEU A 117 -6.01 -2.70 2.36
C LEU A 117 -7.24 -3.58 2.40
N GLY A 118 -7.18 -4.71 1.70
CA GLY A 118 -8.29 -5.65 1.60
C GLY A 118 -8.09 -6.86 2.51
N GLN A 119 -9.15 -7.24 3.22
CA GLN A 119 -9.21 -8.49 3.95
C GLN A 119 -10.24 -9.38 3.27
N PHE A 120 -9.80 -10.55 2.83
CA PHE A 120 -10.63 -11.49 2.07
C PHE A 120 -10.91 -12.72 2.90
N THR A 121 -12.17 -13.15 2.91
CA THR A 121 -12.55 -14.45 3.47
C THR A 121 -12.61 -15.43 2.32
N LEU A 122 -11.79 -16.47 2.37
CA LEU A 122 -11.68 -17.48 1.34
C LEU A 122 -12.25 -18.80 1.85
N VAL A 123 -13.11 -19.41 1.03
CA VAL A 123 -13.74 -20.70 1.33
C VAL A 123 -13.25 -21.71 0.31
N LYS A 124 -12.77 -22.86 0.78
CA LYS A 124 -12.31 -23.94 -0.08
C LYS A 124 -13.50 -24.67 -0.69
N GLY A 125 -13.42 -24.89 -2.00
CA GLY A 125 -14.49 -25.64 -2.69
C GLY A 125 -14.80 -25.13 -4.07
#